data_768fa3693d432e9aa9d6686bc0771079
#
_entry.id   768fa3693d432e9aa9d6686bc0771079
#
_cell.length_a   1.000
_cell.length_b   1.000
_cell.length_c   1.000
_cell.angle_alpha   90.00
_cell.angle_beta   90.00
_cell.angle_gamma   90.00
#
_symmetry.space_group_name_H-M   'P 1'
#
loop_
_entity.id
_entity.type
_entity.pdbx_description
1 polymer ?
#
loop_
_entity_poly.entity_id
_entity_poly.type
_entity_poly.pdbx_seq_one_letter_code
_entity_poly.pdbx_strand_id
1 'polypeptide(L)'
;MKTKRHDNRSKTLQKSVLLGAALAGALLVPQLVKADDDGSFNSFNKNKLGDIFVILYENHNLTQPEPTNGTQQILGNPAAPYINSLITPGNSNAVQVSYATAYYNTGTGVHPSEPNYVWDESGSDFGFHSDADPSFADGNEFYDDTEGLVSRINAAGDNVVFWHRTRTPHLMGQLDDAGVPWKNYQEDVQLSISPTNSASGVNGPTNIYNGSTQYNYAVKHNPAAFFGRTAEENIYPLDQLFTDLNDNTVGHFNWITPDQYNEQHSALNGGFTYQGTHYTGDQAAVAQGDNFLSIVLPEIMASKAYKNNGVVIILWDETEDGDTSSFTLPEIVISPLAKGNAYASSVPMSHSSDLKTFEEIFGLPLVNNPIPLSESNVFNAYNNVPLVNDLSDMFQPDVIPAPADLSVSEGPFITDPFNHNVRQTVYISNAADSPVSGPVFLALDNLSSNATLLNSDGTTQILAPVGSPFVEVHGFGGDVLFPHQTKIVNLIFQDPSAGAITYTARALNVTPAP
;
A
#
# COMPACT_ATOMS: atom_id res chain seq x y z
N MET A 1 -8.22 -36.96 -65.45
CA MET A 1 -7.97 -36.56 -66.83
C MET A 1 -7.33 -35.19 -66.85
N LYS A 2 -6.07 -35.17 -67.31
CA LYS A 2 -5.31 -34.10 -67.99
C LYS A 2 -5.24 -32.72 -67.33
N THR A 3 -4.11 -32.35 -66.69
CA THR A 3 -2.81 -31.82 -67.27
C THR A 3 -2.96 -30.42 -67.86
N LYS A 4 -2.19 -29.43 -67.44
CA LYS A 4 -0.81 -28.98 -67.66
C LYS A 4 -0.75 -27.48 -67.39
N ARG A 5 0.15 -26.92 -66.62
CA ARG A 5 1.57 -26.52 -66.86
C ARG A 5 1.77 -25.13 -67.51
N HIS A 6 2.66 -24.40 -66.82
CA HIS A 6 3.66 -23.42 -67.35
C HIS A 6 3.15 -21.97 -67.58
N ASP A 7 3.87 -20.91 -67.45
CA ASP A 7 5.32 -20.71 -67.26
C ASP A 7 5.63 -19.26 -66.85
N ASN A 8 6.82 -19.09 -66.28
CA ASN A 8 7.58 -17.90 -66.03
C ASN A 8 7.50 -16.76 -67.04
N ARG A 9 7.63 -15.52 -66.59
CA ARG A 9 8.73 -14.63 -67.04
C ARG A 9 8.86 -13.35 -66.19
N SER A 10 10.08 -13.15 -65.69
CA SER A 10 10.68 -11.92 -65.19
C SER A 10 10.65 -10.76 -66.19
N LYS A 11 10.52 -9.54 -65.72
CA LYS A 11 11.19 -8.38 -66.33
C LYS A 11 11.52 -7.32 -65.25
N THR A 12 12.77 -7.11 -65.06
CA THR A 12 13.47 -5.96 -64.50
C THR A 12 13.21 -4.72 -65.33
N LEU A 13 12.96 -3.58 -64.71
CA LEU A 13 13.34 -2.28 -65.28
C LEU A 13 13.63 -1.23 -64.17
N GLN A 14 14.60 -0.43 -64.46
CA GLN A 14 15.39 0.48 -63.62
C GLN A 14 14.69 1.83 -63.33
N LYS A 15 15.07 2.35 -62.14
CA LYS A 15 15.44 3.73 -61.75
C LYS A 15 14.66 4.93 -62.29
N SER A 16 14.12 5.70 -61.36
CA SER A 16 14.30 7.16 -61.37
C SER A 16 14.29 7.71 -59.92
N VAL A 17 15.29 8.50 -59.62
CA VAL A 17 15.56 9.21 -58.37
C VAL A 17 14.71 10.48 -58.38
N LEU A 18 13.96 10.72 -57.30
CA LEU A 18 13.46 12.05 -56.95
C LEU A 18 13.71 12.28 -55.47
N LEU A 19 14.58 13.23 -55.18
CA LEU A 19 14.86 13.76 -53.86
C LEU A 19 13.62 14.58 -53.39
N GLY A 20 12.99 14.14 -52.32
CA GLY A 20 11.99 14.91 -51.57
C GLY A 20 12.38 14.89 -50.08
N ALA A 21 12.83 16.03 -49.58
CA ALA A 21 13.11 16.17 -48.15
C ALA A 21 11.79 16.17 -47.37
N ALA A 22 11.55 15.13 -46.62
CA ALA A 22 10.46 15.10 -45.62
C ALA A 22 11.10 15.17 -44.23
N LEU A 23 10.79 16.23 -43.49
CA LEU A 23 11.02 16.32 -42.05
C LEU A 23 10.30 15.14 -41.38
N ALA A 24 11.06 14.19 -40.88
CA ALA A 24 10.55 13.17 -39.98
C ALA A 24 10.58 13.75 -38.56
N GLY A 25 9.42 14.18 -38.06
CA GLY A 25 9.20 14.33 -36.64
C GLY A 25 9.28 12.96 -35.99
N ALA A 26 10.31 12.73 -35.19
CA ALA A 26 10.42 11.54 -34.38
C ALA A 26 9.37 11.63 -33.27
N LEU A 27 8.28 10.89 -33.41
CA LEU A 27 7.45 10.48 -32.29
C LEU A 27 8.31 9.54 -31.45
N LEU A 28 8.76 10.03 -30.30
CA LEU A 28 9.29 9.20 -29.23
C LEU A 28 8.13 8.36 -28.70
N VAL A 29 7.99 7.15 -29.20
CA VAL A 29 7.24 6.10 -28.53
C VAL A 29 8.10 5.69 -27.35
N PRO A 30 7.61 5.71 -26.10
CA PRO A 30 8.36 5.16 -24.98
C PRO A 30 8.63 3.70 -25.28
N GLN A 31 9.91 3.32 -25.35
CA GLN A 31 10.29 1.92 -25.40
C GLN A 31 9.89 1.29 -24.07
N LEU A 32 9.01 0.32 -24.11
CA LEU A 32 8.81 -0.63 -23.03
C LEU A 32 10.18 -1.25 -22.73
N VAL A 33 10.68 -0.96 -21.54
CA VAL A 33 11.89 -1.59 -21.01
C VAL A 33 11.53 -3.05 -20.77
N LYS A 34 12.17 -3.97 -21.49
CA LYS A 34 12.08 -5.39 -21.17
C LYS A 34 12.79 -5.62 -19.85
N ALA A 35 12.14 -6.38 -18.96
CA ALA A 35 12.82 -6.91 -17.78
C ALA A 35 14.06 -7.72 -18.23
N ASP A 36 15.17 -7.49 -17.56
CA ASP A 36 16.37 -8.29 -17.77
C ASP A 36 16.12 -9.73 -17.29
N ASP A 37 16.62 -10.71 -18.05
CA ASP A 37 16.44 -12.15 -17.81
C ASP A 37 17.02 -12.68 -16.48
N ASP A 38 17.59 -11.79 -15.65
CA ASP A 38 18.12 -12.13 -14.32
C ASP A 38 17.14 -11.83 -13.17
N GLY A 39 15.92 -11.39 -13.49
CA GLY A 39 14.90 -11.10 -12.49
C GLY A 39 15.21 -9.91 -11.58
N SER A 40 16.20 -9.09 -11.93
CA SER A 40 16.52 -7.89 -11.16
C SER A 40 15.87 -6.65 -11.76
N PHE A 41 15.10 -5.97 -10.96
CA PHE A 41 14.44 -4.69 -11.27
C PHE A 41 15.44 -3.53 -11.30
N ASN A 42 16.60 -3.74 -11.91
CA ASN A 42 17.73 -2.80 -11.85
C ASN A 42 17.53 -1.46 -12.58
N SER A 43 16.45 -1.28 -13.32
CA SER A 43 16.23 -0.02 -14.06
C SER A 43 15.29 0.97 -13.37
N PHE A 44 14.49 0.52 -12.39
CA PHE A 44 13.61 1.39 -11.60
C PHE A 44 14.19 1.70 -10.22
N ASN A 45 15.26 1.03 -9.81
CA ASN A 45 15.55 0.98 -8.40
C ASN A 45 16.87 1.63 -8.02
N LYS A 46 16.77 2.84 -7.51
CA LYS A 46 17.69 3.34 -6.49
C LYS A 46 17.40 2.69 -5.12
N ASN A 47 16.40 1.83 -5.03
CA ASN A 47 15.97 1.17 -3.81
C ASN A 47 16.91 0.06 -3.41
N LYS A 48 17.19 0.00 -2.13
CA LYS A 48 17.99 -1.06 -1.52
C LYS A 48 17.19 -2.33 -1.27
N LEU A 49 15.85 -2.26 -1.29
CA LEU A 49 14.95 -3.39 -1.03
C LEU A 49 14.77 -4.29 -2.24
N GLY A 50 14.70 -5.59 -1.98
CA GLY A 50 14.35 -6.63 -2.94
C GLY A 50 12.85 -6.93 -2.97
N ASP A 51 12.50 -8.22 -3.10
CA ASP A 51 11.11 -8.66 -3.19
C ASP A 51 10.38 -8.51 -1.86
N ILE A 52 9.10 -8.13 -1.92
CA ILE A 52 8.24 -7.90 -0.77
C ILE A 52 7.29 -9.08 -0.59
N PHE A 53 7.15 -9.55 0.65
CA PHE A 53 6.20 -10.56 1.08
C PHE A 53 5.33 -9.98 2.18
N VAL A 54 4.03 -9.95 1.98
CA VAL A 54 3.05 -9.52 2.98
C VAL A 54 2.29 -10.75 3.47
N ILE A 55 2.23 -10.95 4.78
CA ILE A 55 1.44 -12.01 5.41
C ILE A 55 0.39 -11.34 6.30
N LEU A 56 -0.88 -11.46 5.94
CA LEU A 56 -1.98 -10.84 6.68
C LEU A 56 -2.66 -11.87 7.57
N TYR A 57 -2.81 -11.49 8.84
CA TYR A 57 -3.47 -12.23 9.90
C TYR A 57 -4.76 -11.54 10.34
N GLU A 58 -5.53 -12.20 11.20
CA GLU A 58 -6.88 -11.79 11.62
C GLU A 58 -7.00 -11.56 13.13
N ASN A 59 -7.78 -10.55 13.42
CA ASN A 59 -8.50 -10.24 14.65
C ASN A 59 -7.74 -10.43 15.97
N HIS A 60 -6.44 -10.10 16.03
CA HIS A 60 -5.73 -10.12 17.31
C HIS A 60 -4.90 -8.85 17.53
N ASN A 61 -4.99 -8.32 18.73
CA ASN A 61 -4.24 -7.15 19.15
C ASN A 61 -2.79 -7.51 19.53
N LEU A 62 -1.84 -6.64 19.27
CA LEU A 62 -0.51 -6.72 19.88
C LEU A 62 -0.64 -6.51 21.38
N THR A 63 -1.32 -5.42 21.77
CA THR A 63 -1.66 -5.08 23.15
C THR A 63 -3.11 -4.65 23.27
N GLN A 64 -3.70 -4.91 24.42
CA GLN A 64 -5.09 -4.53 24.75
C GLN A 64 -5.26 -4.31 26.24
N PRO A 65 -6.27 -3.53 26.67
CA PRO A 65 -6.62 -3.42 28.09
C PRO A 65 -7.19 -4.75 28.61
N GLU A 66 -6.85 -5.10 29.84
CA GLU A 66 -7.47 -6.26 30.51
C GLU A 66 -8.58 -5.81 31.49
N PRO A 67 -9.66 -6.58 31.61
CA PRO A 67 -10.03 -7.80 30.89
C PRO A 67 -10.76 -7.47 29.56
N THR A 68 -10.53 -8.30 28.53
CA THR A 68 -11.28 -8.29 27.27
C THR A 68 -12.22 -9.48 27.18
N ASN A 69 -13.13 -9.47 26.19
CA ASN A 69 -14.25 -10.43 26.09
C ASN A 69 -13.86 -11.86 25.65
N GLY A 70 -12.59 -12.25 25.79
CA GLY A 70 -12.12 -13.59 25.46
C GLY A 70 -10.98 -13.62 24.46
N THR A 71 -10.81 -12.57 23.68
CA THR A 71 -9.69 -12.41 22.75
C THR A 71 -8.40 -12.18 23.52
N GLN A 72 -7.35 -12.82 23.08
CA GLN A 72 -6.04 -12.80 23.73
C GLN A 72 -5.07 -11.94 22.95
N GLN A 73 -4.41 -10.99 23.61
CA GLN A 73 -3.33 -10.25 22.94
C GLN A 73 -2.16 -11.17 22.53
N ILE A 74 -1.43 -10.78 21.50
CA ILE A 74 -0.29 -11.53 20.98
C ILE A 74 0.96 -11.34 21.85
N LEU A 75 1.21 -10.11 22.33
CA LEU A 75 2.41 -9.82 23.12
C LEU A 75 2.41 -10.61 24.44
N GLY A 76 3.41 -11.46 24.59
CA GLY A 76 3.56 -12.31 25.78
C GLY A 76 2.62 -13.51 25.83
N ASN A 77 1.83 -13.77 24.79
CA ASN A 77 0.92 -14.92 24.73
C ASN A 77 1.68 -16.25 24.66
N PRO A 78 1.43 -17.20 25.58
CA PRO A 78 2.11 -18.49 25.55
C PRO A 78 1.74 -19.37 24.35
N ALA A 79 0.62 -19.07 23.67
CA ALA A 79 0.21 -19.74 22.44
C ALA A 79 0.91 -19.19 21.19
N ALA A 80 1.61 -18.04 21.30
CA ALA A 80 2.38 -17.43 20.22
C ALA A 80 3.89 -17.36 20.51
N PRO A 81 4.57 -18.46 20.85
CA PRO A 81 5.99 -18.42 21.22
C PRO A 81 6.91 -18.03 20.07
N TYR A 82 6.57 -18.37 18.83
CA TYR A 82 7.38 -18.04 17.67
C TYR A 82 7.26 -16.55 17.32
N ILE A 83 6.05 -16.00 17.23
CA ILE A 83 5.81 -14.57 16.99
C ILE A 83 6.49 -13.75 18.10
N ASN A 84 6.32 -14.13 19.37
CA ASN A 84 6.98 -13.43 20.48
C ASN A 84 8.50 -13.52 20.41
N SER A 85 9.08 -14.60 19.86
CA SER A 85 10.53 -14.69 19.66
C SER A 85 11.05 -13.67 18.63
N LEU A 86 10.24 -13.28 17.64
CA LEU A 86 10.57 -12.28 16.64
C LEU A 86 10.66 -10.88 17.27
N ILE A 87 9.76 -10.56 18.20
CA ILE A 87 9.64 -9.23 18.82
C ILE A 87 10.30 -9.14 20.20
N THR A 88 11.14 -10.11 20.56
CA THR A 88 11.91 -10.11 21.84
C THR A 88 13.36 -9.74 21.59
N PRO A 89 13.86 -8.59 22.10
CA PRO A 89 15.24 -8.19 21.92
C PRO A 89 16.23 -9.25 22.46
N GLY A 90 17.28 -9.52 21.69
CA GLY A 90 18.31 -10.50 22.01
C GLY A 90 17.96 -11.95 21.65
N ASN A 91 16.76 -12.21 21.16
CA ASN A 91 16.41 -13.52 20.58
C ASN A 91 17.10 -13.71 19.22
N SER A 92 17.50 -14.94 18.89
CA SER A 92 18.12 -15.24 17.59
C SER A 92 17.18 -15.00 16.41
N ASN A 93 15.87 -15.12 16.60
CA ASN A 93 14.87 -14.84 15.57
C ASN A 93 14.63 -13.34 15.36
N ALA A 94 15.02 -12.49 16.33
CA ALA A 94 14.79 -11.05 16.30
C ALA A 94 15.89 -10.26 15.57
N VAL A 95 16.96 -10.90 15.10
CA VAL A 95 18.16 -10.22 14.58
C VAL A 95 17.85 -9.24 13.44
N GLN A 96 16.95 -9.61 12.55
CA GLN A 96 16.53 -8.83 11.39
C GLN A 96 15.11 -8.28 11.51
N VAL A 97 14.61 -8.12 12.74
CA VAL A 97 13.22 -7.77 13.00
C VAL A 97 13.10 -6.40 13.63
N SER A 98 12.17 -5.61 13.11
CA SER A 98 11.60 -4.41 13.73
C SER A 98 10.09 -4.60 13.86
N TYR A 99 9.44 -3.95 14.82
CA TYR A 99 8.00 -4.03 14.96
C TYR A 99 7.42 -2.70 15.45
N ALA A 100 6.15 -2.45 15.17
CA ALA A 100 5.46 -1.26 15.65
C ALA A 100 4.78 -1.50 16.99
N THR A 101 4.84 -0.53 17.88
CA THR A 101 4.11 -0.48 19.15
C THR A 101 2.93 0.50 19.11
N ALA A 102 2.78 1.20 17.99
CA ALA A 102 1.77 2.22 17.76
C ALA A 102 1.12 2.04 16.37
N TYR A 103 0.81 0.80 16.03
CA TYR A 103 0.02 0.49 14.83
C TYR A 103 -1.45 0.35 15.24
N TYR A 104 -2.33 1.05 14.54
CA TYR A 104 -3.72 1.20 14.92
C TYR A 104 -4.65 0.81 13.79
N ASN A 105 -5.86 0.42 14.15
CA ASN A 105 -6.92 0.20 13.19
C ASN A 105 -7.11 1.42 12.27
N THR A 106 -7.53 1.18 11.03
CA THR A 106 -7.67 2.22 10.00
C THR A 106 -8.74 3.25 10.35
N GLY A 107 -9.85 2.79 10.90
CA GLY A 107 -10.95 3.66 11.27
C GLY A 107 -11.72 3.17 12.47
N THR A 108 -12.25 4.09 13.31
CA THR A 108 -13.23 3.69 14.35
C THR A 108 -14.45 3.13 13.64
N GLY A 109 -14.71 1.83 13.84
CA GLY A 109 -15.84 1.15 13.23
C GLY A 109 -15.60 0.63 11.83
N VAL A 110 -14.36 0.61 11.34
CA VAL A 110 -14.00 -0.14 10.14
C VAL A 110 -13.92 -1.61 10.50
N HIS A 111 -15.08 -2.23 10.47
CA HIS A 111 -15.38 -3.62 10.77
C HIS A 111 -16.55 -4.08 9.89
N PRO A 112 -16.69 -5.38 9.61
CA PRO A 112 -15.79 -6.49 9.93
C PRO A 112 -14.54 -6.52 9.05
N SER A 113 -13.86 -7.69 8.93
CA SER A 113 -12.55 -7.85 8.30
C SER A 113 -12.46 -7.34 6.86
N GLU A 114 -13.42 -7.65 6.00
CA GLU A 114 -13.37 -7.34 4.57
C GLU A 114 -13.04 -5.87 4.24
N PRO A 115 -13.64 -4.84 4.89
CA PRO A 115 -13.27 -3.44 4.70
C PRO A 115 -11.78 -3.16 4.90
N ASN A 116 -11.12 -3.86 5.82
CA ASN A 116 -9.70 -3.68 6.10
C ASN A 116 -8.81 -4.24 4.97
N TYR A 117 -9.18 -5.40 4.40
CA TYR A 117 -8.51 -5.95 3.21
C TYR A 117 -8.67 -5.03 1.98
N VAL A 118 -9.85 -4.44 1.80
CA VAL A 118 -10.09 -3.44 0.75
C VAL A 118 -9.25 -2.19 0.99
N TRP A 119 -9.09 -1.78 2.26
CA TRP A 119 -8.27 -0.64 2.64
C TRP A 119 -6.79 -0.86 2.36
N ASP A 120 -6.26 -2.04 2.68
CA ASP A 120 -4.86 -2.41 2.41
C ASP A 120 -4.50 -2.31 0.92
N GLU A 121 -5.47 -2.57 0.07
CA GLU A 121 -5.31 -2.51 -1.38
C GLU A 121 -5.48 -1.10 -1.96
N SER A 122 -6.35 -0.27 -1.34
CA SER A 122 -6.79 0.98 -1.96
C SER A 122 -6.73 2.22 -1.08
N GLY A 123 -6.40 2.11 0.20
CA GLY A 123 -6.37 3.22 1.14
C GLY A 123 -7.74 3.77 1.50
N SER A 124 -8.80 2.98 1.29
CA SER A 124 -10.19 3.30 1.66
C SER A 124 -11.04 2.04 1.65
N ASP A 125 -12.00 1.94 2.56
CA ASP A 125 -13.09 0.95 2.49
C ASP A 125 -14.29 1.44 1.67
N PHE A 126 -14.25 2.66 1.19
CA PHE A 126 -15.32 3.31 0.44
C PHE A 126 -16.68 3.36 1.17
N GLY A 127 -16.68 3.22 2.50
CA GLY A 127 -17.88 3.11 3.34
C GLY A 127 -18.50 1.72 3.34
N PHE A 128 -17.74 0.72 3.01
CA PHE A 128 -18.15 -0.67 3.01
C PHE A 128 -17.96 -1.26 4.42
N HIS A 129 -19.02 -1.86 4.98
CA HIS A 129 -19.04 -2.39 6.34
C HIS A 129 -19.74 -3.75 6.39
N SER A 130 -19.29 -4.69 5.58
CA SER A 130 -19.83 -6.06 5.60
C SER A 130 -18.78 -7.05 5.11
N ASP A 131 -18.98 -8.32 5.45
CA ASP A 131 -18.23 -9.46 4.93
C ASP A 131 -18.95 -10.13 3.74
N ALA A 132 -19.64 -9.33 2.93
CA ALA A 132 -20.34 -9.86 1.77
C ALA A 132 -19.35 -10.22 0.67
N ASP A 133 -19.32 -11.49 0.29
CA ASP A 133 -18.47 -11.96 -0.81
C ASP A 133 -18.67 -11.11 -2.07
N PRO A 134 -17.61 -10.69 -2.76
CA PRO A 134 -17.74 -10.05 -4.06
C PRO A 134 -18.39 -11.02 -5.04
N SER A 135 -19.58 -10.73 -5.50
CA SER A 135 -20.33 -11.58 -6.40
C SER A 135 -21.09 -10.77 -7.44
N PHE A 136 -20.76 -11.02 -8.69
CA PHE A 136 -21.48 -10.43 -9.81
C PHE A 136 -22.88 -11.06 -10.03
N ALA A 137 -23.14 -12.24 -9.45
CA ALA A 137 -24.34 -13.03 -9.76
C ALA A 137 -25.53 -12.68 -8.88
N ASP A 138 -25.36 -12.39 -7.62
CA ASP A 138 -26.43 -12.18 -6.63
C ASP A 138 -26.63 -10.72 -6.24
N GLY A 139 -25.92 -9.83 -6.87
CA GLY A 139 -26.12 -8.41 -6.67
C GLY A 139 -25.38 -7.82 -5.50
N ASN A 140 -24.43 -8.56 -4.94
CA ASN A 140 -23.50 -8.06 -3.95
C ASN A 140 -22.54 -7.03 -4.56
N GLU A 141 -21.76 -6.42 -3.72
CA GLU A 141 -20.77 -5.43 -4.10
C GLU A 141 -19.74 -6.05 -5.04
N PHE A 142 -19.29 -5.27 -5.98
CA PHE A 142 -18.11 -5.57 -6.75
C PHE A 142 -17.43 -4.26 -7.16
N TYR A 143 -16.18 -4.35 -7.45
CA TYR A 143 -15.36 -3.23 -7.84
C TYR A 143 -14.83 -3.46 -9.25
N ASP A 144 -14.99 -2.46 -10.08
CA ASP A 144 -14.46 -2.47 -11.43
C ASP A 144 -13.55 -1.27 -11.64
N ASP A 145 -12.28 -1.51 -11.67
CA ASP A 145 -11.26 -0.49 -11.83
C ASP A 145 -11.13 0.02 -13.27
N THR A 146 -11.76 -0.63 -14.24
CA THR A 146 -11.79 -0.14 -15.62
C THR A 146 -12.83 0.95 -15.85
N GLU A 147 -13.93 0.91 -15.11
CA GLU A 147 -15.04 1.88 -15.17
C GLU A 147 -15.17 2.71 -13.90
N GLY A 148 -14.35 2.43 -12.90
CA GLY A 148 -14.42 3.01 -11.56
C GLY A 148 -15.13 2.08 -10.58
N LEU A 149 -15.14 2.49 -9.33
CA LEU A 149 -15.80 1.76 -8.27
C LEU A 149 -17.31 1.83 -8.46
N VAL A 150 -17.95 0.68 -8.52
CA VAL A 150 -19.40 0.55 -8.50
C VAL A 150 -19.77 -0.29 -7.30
N SER A 151 -20.47 0.27 -6.37
CA SER A 151 -20.95 -0.48 -5.25
C SER A 151 -22.45 -0.37 -5.08
N ARG A 152 -23.01 -1.30 -4.37
CA ARG A 152 -24.43 -1.40 -4.10
C ARG A 152 -24.68 -1.65 -2.61
N ILE A 153 -25.91 -1.42 -2.23
CA ILE A 153 -26.41 -1.88 -0.93
C ILE A 153 -26.44 -3.40 -0.96
N ASN A 154 -25.80 -4.03 0.01
CA ASN A 154 -25.84 -5.47 0.19
C ASN A 154 -27.19 -5.96 0.69
N ALA A 155 -27.38 -7.28 0.74
CA ALA A 155 -28.63 -7.89 1.22
C ALA A 155 -28.93 -7.62 2.68
N ALA A 156 -27.94 -7.21 3.49
CA ALA A 156 -28.12 -6.81 4.89
C ALA A 156 -28.60 -5.36 5.03
N GLY A 157 -28.59 -4.60 3.93
CA GLY A 157 -29.03 -3.19 3.92
C GLY A 157 -27.93 -2.21 4.27
N ASP A 158 -26.68 -2.66 4.30
CA ASP A 158 -25.55 -1.79 4.51
C ASP A 158 -25.30 -0.96 3.28
N ASN A 159 -24.96 0.25 3.55
CA ASN A 159 -25.04 1.24 2.55
C ASN A 159 -23.76 1.40 1.88
N VAL A 160 -23.73 0.97 0.65
CA VAL A 160 -22.67 1.50 -0.04
C VAL A 160 -22.91 1.74 -1.44
N VAL A 161 -22.83 2.93 -1.85
CA VAL A 161 -22.92 3.24 -3.23
C VAL A 161 -21.85 4.21 -3.55
N PHE A 162 -20.86 3.72 -4.22
CA PHE A 162 -19.93 4.59 -4.82
C PHE A 162 -19.90 4.42 -6.29
N TRP A 163 -19.77 5.50 -6.92
CA TRP A 163 -19.77 5.53 -8.33
C TRP A 163 -18.71 6.51 -8.79
N HIS A 164 -17.67 5.99 -9.39
CA HIS A 164 -16.66 6.80 -10.03
C HIS A 164 -16.69 6.53 -11.54
N ARG A 165 -16.60 7.58 -12.30
CA ARG A 165 -16.46 7.51 -13.76
C ARG A 165 -15.02 7.31 -14.21
N THR A 166 -14.10 7.32 -13.27
CA THR A 166 -12.68 7.14 -13.52
C THR A 166 -12.21 5.89 -12.80
N ARG A 167 -11.22 5.25 -13.36
CA ARG A 167 -10.57 4.09 -12.77
C ARG A 167 -10.21 4.36 -11.32
N THR A 168 -10.60 3.47 -10.43
CA THR A 168 -10.24 3.52 -9.02
C THR A 168 -8.81 3.02 -8.85
N PRO A 169 -7.88 3.84 -8.36
CA PRO A 169 -6.52 3.38 -8.12
C PRO A 169 -6.49 2.43 -6.93
N HIS A 170 -5.76 1.34 -7.08
CA HIS A 170 -5.46 0.35 -6.05
C HIS A 170 -4.10 -0.28 -6.32
N LEU A 171 -3.44 -0.83 -5.31
CA LEU A 171 -2.04 -1.24 -5.37
C LEU A 171 -1.74 -2.23 -6.49
N MET A 172 -2.45 -3.36 -6.55
CA MET A 172 -2.18 -4.39 -7.56
C MET A 172 -2.46 -3.89 -8.98
N GLY A 173 -3.48 -3.04 -9.16
CA GLY A 173 -3.73 -2.35 -10.41
C GLY A 173 -2.62 -1.38 -10.80
N GLN A 174 -2.03 -0.66 -9.84
CA GLN A 174 -0.88 0.21 -10.08
C GLN A 174 0.38 -0.58 -10.40
N LEU A 175 0.60 -1.73 -9.73
CA LEU A 175 1.71 -2.64 -10.03
C LEU A 175 1.63 -3.15 -11.48
N ASP A 176 0.44 -3.54 -11.93
CA ASP A 176 0.21 -3.93 -13.32
C ASP A 176 0.54 -2.80 -14.31
N ASP A 177 0.07 -1.58 -14.02
CA ASP A 177 0.34 -0.42 -14.87
C ASP A 177 1.82 -0.08 -14.94
N ALA A 178 2.55 -0.29 -13.85
CA ALA A 178 3.98 -0.09 -13.77
C ALA A 178 4.78 -1.28 -14.35
N GLY A 179 4.12 -2.40 -14.66
CA GLY A 179 4.78 -3.63 -15.11
C GLY A 179 5.59 -4.32 -14.02
N VAL A 180 5.20 -4.12 -12.75
CA VAL A 180 5.80 -4.77 -11.59
C VAL A 180 5.13 -6.13 -11.38
N PRO A 181 5.83 -7.26 -11.50
CA PRO A 181 5.26 -8.57 -11.26
C PRO A 181 4.78 -8.71 -9.81
N TRP A 182 3.56 -9.16 -9.63
CA TRP A 182 2.99 -9.46 -8.33
C TRP A 182 2.31 -10.82 -8.31
N LYS A 183 2.20 -11.43 -7.12
CA LYS A 183 1.50 -12.70 -6.89
C LYS A 183 0.70 -12.63 -5.59
N ASN A 184 -0.44 -13.31 -5.60
CA ASN A 184 -1.32 -13.43 -4.45
C ASN A 184 -1.49 -14.93 -4.13
N TYR A 185 -0.95 -15.36 -3.00
CA TYR A 185 -0.98 -16.75 -2.54
C TYR A 185 -2.02 -16.90 -1.45
N GLN A 186 -3.04 -17.69 -1.73
CA GLN A 186 -4.18 -17.92 -0.84
C GLN A 186 -4.20 -19.37 -0.37
N GLU A 187 -4.16 -19.58 0.95
CA GLU A 187 -4.28 -20.93 1.48
C GLU A 187 -5.68 -21.48 1.19
N ASP A 188 -5.73 -22.75 0.81
CA ASP A 188 -6.96 -23.49 0.53
C ASP A 188 -7.85 -22.93 -0.62
N VAL A 189 -7.37 -21.98 -1.39
CA VAL A 189 -8.09 -21.52 -2.59
C VAL A 189 -8.24 -22.65 -3.61
N GLN A 190 -9.47 -22.83 -4.11
CA GLN A 190 -9.76 -23.81 -5.16
C GLN A 190 -9.93 -23.10 -6.51
N LEU A 191 -8.89 -23.06 -7.31
CA LEU A 191 -8.90 -22.42 -8.64
C LEU A 191 -9.88 -23.06 -9.62
N SER A 192 -10.38 -24.27 -9.34
CA SER A 192 -11.46 -24.93 -10.13
C SER A 192 -12.84 -24.34 -9.86
N ILE A 193 -12.99 -23.60 -8.78
CA ILE A 193 -14.11 -22.74 -8.44
C ILE A 193 -13.53 -21.34 -8.58
N SER A 194 -14.27 -20.37 -9.10
CA SER A 194 -13.75 -19.01 -9.20
C SER A 194 -13.13 -18.55 -7.86
N PRO A 195 -11.95 -17.95 -7.83
CA PRO A 195 -11.35 -17.44 -6.59
C PRO A 195 -12.19 -16.34 -5.91
N THR A 196 -13.17 -15.78 -6.61
CA THR A 196 -14.17 -14.85 -6.06
C THR A 196 -15.36 -15.55 -5.40
N ASN A 197 -15.38 -16.88 -5.35
CA ASN A 197 -16.41 -17.63 -4.63
C ASN A 197 -15.82 -18.20 -3.32
N SER A 198 -16.45 -17.92 -2.21
CA SER A 198 -16.09 -18.50 -0.93
C SER A 198 -16.34 -20.02 -0.96
N ALA A 199 -15.32 -20.78 -0.59
CA ALA A 199 -15.42 -22.23 -0.41
C ALA A 199 -15.40 -22.63 1.07
N SER A 200 -15.75 -21.73 1.95
CA SER A 200 -15.69 -21.93 3.40
C SER A 200 -16.50 -23.15 3.86
N GLY A 201 -15.95 -23.89 4.82
CA GLY A 201 -16.61 -25.02 5.46
C GLY A 201 -16.62 -26.31 4.64
N VAL A 202 -15.91 -26.40 3.53
CA VAL A 202 -15.79 -27.64 2.72
C VAL A 202 -14.71 -28.54 3.32
N ASN A 203 -15.00 -29.81 3.52
CA ASN A 203 -13.97 -30.77 3.86
C ASN A 203 -13.02 -30.96 2.67
N GLY A 204 -11.82 -30.48 2.81
CA GLY A 204 -10.76 -30.55 1.81
C GLY A 204 -9.73 -31.64 2.08
N PRO A 205 -8.60 -31.61 1.36
CA PRO A 205 -7.44 -32.43 1.72
C PRO A 205 -6.93 -32.05 3.12
N THR A 206 -6.09 -32.90 3.69
CA THR A 206 -5.47 -32.59 4.99
C THR A 206 -4.61 -31.35 4.89
N ASN A 207 -4.90 -30.35 5.72
CA ASN A 207 -4.12 -29.13 5.82
C ASN A 207 -2.73 -29.44 6.38
N ILE A 208 -1.68 -29.03 5.69
CA ILE A 208 -0.30 -29.38 6.02
C ILE A 208 0.23 -28.66 7.26
N TYR A 209 -0.38 -27.56 7.67
CA TYR A 209 0.05 -26.76 8.81
C TYR A 209 -0.61 -27.20 10.12
N ASN A 210 -1.91 -27.47 10.09
CA ASN A 210 -2.67 -27.81 11.27
C ASN A 210 -3.09 -29.30 11.36
N GLY A 211 -2.90 -30.08 10.28
CA GLY A 211 -3.21 -31.50 10.21
C GLY A 211 -4.71 -31.84 10.21
N SER A 212 -5.59 -30.90 10.03
CA SER A 212 -7.02 -31.11 9.99
C SER A 212 -7.54 -31.35 8.56
N THR A 213 -8.79 -31.79 8.45
CA THR A 213 -9.54 -31.84 7.19
C THR A 213 -10.54 -30.68 7.10
N GLN A 214 -10.49 -29.74 8.03
CA GLN A 214 -11.26 -28.51 7.96
C GLN A 214 -10.61 -27.59 6.93
N TYR A 215 -11.44 -27.06 6.05
CA TYR A 215 -11.04 -26.25 4.93
C TYR A 215 -11.79 -24.91 5.00
N ASN A 216 -11.10 -23.79 4.91
CA ASN A 216 -11.75 -22.52 5.14
C ASN A 216 -11.07 -21.32 4.43
N TYR A 217 -10.90 -21.42 3.12
CA TYR A 217 -10.63 -20.22 2.33
C TYR A 217 -11.82 -19.26 2.44
N ALA A 218 -11.55 -17.97 2.62
CA ALA A 218 -12.55 -16.93 2.61
C ALA A 218 -12.18 -15.86 1.57
N VAL A 219 -13.05 -15.64 0.59
CA VAL A 219 -12.81 -14.63 -0.45
C VAL A 219 -12.73 -13.21 0.14
N LYS A 220 -13.43 -12.95 1.25
CA LYS A 220 -13.36 -11.68 1.98
C LYS A 220 -11.96 -11.32 2.49
N HIS A 221 -11.05 -12.29 2.59
CA HIS A 221 -9.65 -12.12 2.97
C HIS A 221 -8.69 -12.14 1.77
N ASN A 222 -9.24 -12.01 0.56
CA ASN A 222 -8.47 -11.95 -0.66
C ASN A 222 -8.59 -10.57 -1.30
N PRO A 223 -7.67 -9.61 -1.04
CA PRO A 223 -7.82 -8.23 -1.47
C PRO A 223 -7.90 -8.09 -2.99
N ALA A 224 -7.20 -8.93 -3.76
CA ALA A 224 -7.26 -8.90 -5.22
C ALA A 224 -8.65 -9.21 -5.78
N ALA A 225 -9.49 -9.92 -5.02
CA ALA A 225 -10.80 -10.36 -5.50
C ALA A 225 -11.85 -9.25 -5.59
N PHE A 226 -11.58 -8.07 -5.01
CA PHE A 226 -12.55 -6.97 -4.93
C PHE A 226 -12.50 -6.01 -6.12
N PHE A 227 -11.45 -6.04 -6.91
CA PHE A 227 -11.26 -5.13 -8.04
C PHE A 227 -11.35 -5.90 -9.35
N GLY A 228 -12.27 -5.49 -10.22
CA GLY A 228 -12.63 -6.23 -11.43
C GLY A 228 -11.47 -6.56 -12.35
N ARG A 229 -10.40 -5.76 -12.29
CA ARG A 229 -9.19 -6.00 -13.08
C ARG A 229 -8.33 -7.12 -12.52
N THR A 230 -8.24 -7.28 -11.21
CA THR A 230 -7.33 -8.20 -10.52
C THR A 230 -8.01 -9.42 -9.91
N ALA A 231 -9.35 -9.46 -9.93
CA ALA A 231 -10.17 -10.44 -9.23
C ALA A 231 -9.84 -11.91 -9.51
N GLU A 232 -9.31 -12.21 -10.68
CA GLU A 232 -8.95 -13.59 -11.09
C GLU A 232 -7.50 -13.70 -11.58
N GLU A 233 -6.73 -12.61 -11.51
CA GLU A 233 -5.36 -12.58 -11.99
C GLU A 233 -4.37 -12.81 -10.84
N ASN A 234 -3.26 -13.49 -11.14
CA ASN A 234 -2.14 -13.71 -10.22
C ASN A 234 -2.50 -14.33 -8.86
N ILE A 235 -3.66 -14.98 -8.73
CA ILE A 235 -4.07 -15.70 -7.53
C ILE A 235 -3.64 -17.17 -7.65
N TYR A 236 -2.90 -17.63 -6.65
CA TYR A 236 -2.31 -18.97 -6.59
C TYR A 236 -2.65 -19.66 -5.28
N PRO A 237 -2.76 -21.00 -5.27
CA PRO A 237 -2.79 -21.72 -4.02
C PRO A 237 -1.45 -21.56 -3.28
N LEU A 238 -1.49 -21.53 -1.96
CA LEU A 238 -0.32 -21.21 -1.14
C LEU A 238 0.86 -22.17 -1.36
N ASP A 239 0.63 -23.43 -1.72
CA ASP A 239 1.71 -24.38 -2.02
C ASP A 239 2.55 -23.95 -3.24
N GLN A 240 2.01 -23.14 -4.14
CA GLN A 240 2.77 -22.56 -5.24
C GLN A 240 3.88 -21.62 -4.74
N LEU A 241 3.71 -20.96 -3.58
CA LEU A 241 4.74 -20.12 -2.99
C LEU A 241 6.06 -20.87 -2.81
N PHE A 242 6.02 -22.09 -2.29
CA PHE A 242 7.23 -22.88 -2.05
C PHE A 242 7.93 -23.29 -3.35
N THR A 243 7.16 -23.59 -4.39
CA THR A 243 7.70 -23.81 -5.73
C THR A 243 8.38 -22.56 -6.25
N ASP A 244 7.72 -21.43 -6.16
CA ASP A 244 8.23 -20.15 -6.66
C ASP A 244 9.46 -19.64 -5.88
N LEU A 245 9.50 -19.85 -4.56
CA LEU A 245 10.68 -19.55 -3.74
C LEU A 245 11.90 -20.40 -4.16
N ASN A 246 11.68 -21.70 -4.42
CA ASN A 246 12.73 -22.61 -4.86
C ASN A 246 13.24 -22.24 -6.26
N ASP A 247 12.34 -21.95 -7.18
CA ASP A 247 12.64 -21.68 -8.59
C ASP A 247 13.03 -20.21 -8.83
N ASN A 248 12.92 -19.37 -7.79
CA ASN A 248 13.15 -17.91 -7.84
C ASN A 248 12.25 -17.23 -8.87
N THR A 249 10.95 -17.52 -8.81
CA THR A 249 9.89 -17.01 -9.69
C THR A 249 8.76 -16.32 -8.93
N VAL A 250 9.00 -15.90 -7.69
CA VAL A 250 8.09 -15.05 -6.94
C VAL A 250 7.88 -13.70 -7.63
N GLY A 251 6.81 -13.01 -7.31
CA GLY A 251 6.62 -11.62 -7.72
C GLY A 251 7.60 -10.68 -7.01
N HIS A 252 7.71 -9.45 -7.47
CA HIS A 252 8.36 -8.40 -6.68
C HIS A 252 7.49 -7.93 -5.51
N PHE A 253 6.18 -8.11 -5.64
CA PHE A 253 5.22 -7.99 -4.55
C PHE A 253 4.45 -9.30 -4.41
N ASN A 254 4.39 -9.86 -3.20
CA ASN A 254 3.77 -11.14 -2.91
C ASN A 254 2.84 -11.01 -1.71
N TRP A 255 1.55 -11.17 -1.93
CA TRP A 255 0.55 -11.19 -0.88
C TRP A 255 0.29 -12.64 -0.46
N ILE A 256 0.20 -12.90 0.83
CA ILE A 256 0.00 -14.23 1.39
C ILE A 256 -1.11 -14.15 2.44
N THR A 257 -2.19 -14.89 2.22
CA THR A 257 -3.26 -15.02 3.21
C THR A 257 -3.40 -16.48 3.62
N PRO A 258 -3.20 -16.82 4.89
CA PRO A 258 -3.55 -18.11 5.44
C PRO A 258 -5.06 -18.36 5.37
N ASP A 259 -5.51 -19.60 5.59
CA ASP A 259 -6.94 -19.88 5.78
C ASP A 259 -7.44 -19.37 7.15
N GLN A 260 -8.77 -19.32 7.36
CA GLN A 260 -9.35 -18.77 8.58
C GLN A 260 -8.93 -19.47 9.88
N TYR A 261 -8.34 -20.64 9.81
CA TYR A 261 -7.77 -21.33 10.98
C TYR A 261 -6.31 -20.95 11.21
N ASN A 262 -5.55 -20.76 10.16
CA ASN A 262 -4.12 -20.46 10.24
C ASN A 262 -3.80 -18.97 10.28
N GLU A 263 -4.75 -18.09 9.96
CA GLU A 263 -4.64 -16.65 10.13
C GLU A 263 -5.02 -16.15 11.54
N GLN A 264 -5.39 -17.06 12.45
CA GLN A 264 -5.81 -16.79 13.84
C GLN A 264 -7.29 -16.42 14.04
N HIS A 265 -8.12 -16.32 12.99
CA HIS A 265 -9.53 -15.97 13.14
C HIS A 265 -10.33 -17.07 13.86
N SER A 266 -10.15 -18.32 13.48
CA SER A 266 -10.98 -19.43 13.95
C SER A 266 -10.19 -20.56 14.57
N ALA A 267 -10.68 -21.05 15.70
CA ALA A 267 -10.13 -22.27 16.30
C ALA A 267 -10.64 -23.53 15.62
N LEU A 268 -9.79 -24.52 15.42
CA LEU A 268 -10.16 -25.86 14.98
C LEU A 268 -11.14 -26.51 15.98
N ASN A 269 -12.08 -27.28 15.43
CA ASN A 269 -12.96 -28.12 16.26
C ASN A 269 -12.12 -29.11 17.10
N GLY A 270 -12.21 -29.00 18.42
CA GLY A 270 -11.43 -29.80 19.35
C GLY A 270 -10.08 -29.19 19.75
N GLY A 271 -9.78 -27.98 19.32
CA GLY A 271 -8.56 -27.26 19.68
C GLY A 271 -7.33 -27.71 18.89
N PHE A 272 -6.17 -27.20 19.29
CA PHE A 272 -4.89 -27.44 18.62
C PHE A 272 -3.78 -27.76 19.62
N THR A 273 -2.97 -28.77 19.33
CA THR A 273 -1.82 -29.09 20.15
C THR A 273 -0.54 -28.54 19.52
N TYR A 274 0.07 -27.59 20.20
CA TYR A 274 1.26 -26.91 19.73
C TYR A 274 2.36 -26.95 20.78
N GLN A 275 3.56 -27.36 20.39
CA GLN A 275 4.73 -27.54 21.27
C GLN A 275 4.45 -28.30 22.56
N GLY A 276 3.58 -29.32 22.48
CA GLY A 276 3.21 -30.22 23.59
C GLY A 276 2.11 -29.67 24.51
N THR A 277 1.59 -28.46 24.26
CA THR A 277 0.45 -27.89 24.98
C THR A 277 -0.81 -27.97 24.12
N HIS A 278 -1.91 -28.38 24.70
CA HIS A 278 -3.21 -28.40 24.03
C HIS A 278 -3.97 -27.12 24.35
N TYR A 279 -4.23 -26.35 23.32
CA TYR A 279 -4.97 -25.09 23.40
C TYR A 279 -6.40 -25.27 22.89
N THR A 280 -7.35 -24.51 23.40
CA THR A 280 -8.76 -24.48 22.98
C THR A 280 -9.26 -23.06 22.87
N GLY A 281 -10.36 -22.85 22.12
CA GLY A 281 -10.90 -21.51 21.90
C GLY A 281 -9.88 -20.58 21.24
N ASP A 282 -9.93 -19.33 21.58
CA ASP A 282 -9.08 -18.27 21.03
C ASP A 282 -7.57 -18.60 21.06
N GLN A 283 -7.07 -19.12 22.16
CA GLN A 283 -5.66 -19.56 22.21
C GLN A 283 -5.30 -20.66 21.23
N ALA A 284 -6.27 -21.48 20.80
CA ALA A 284 -6.01 -22.46 19.74
C ALA A 284 -5.85 -21.77 18.39
N ALA A 285 -6.64 -20.75 18.10
CA ALA A 285 -6.49 -19.93 16.89
C ALA A 285 -5.12 -19.24 16.88
N VAL A 286 -4.73 -18.60 17.97
CA VAL A 286 -3.39 -17.99 18.12
C VAL A 286 -2.27 -19.03 17.89
N ALA A 287 -2.39 -20.24 18.48
CA ALA A 287 -1.38 -21.29 18.34
C ALA A 287 -1.30 -21.84 16.90
N GLN A 288 -2.42 -21.91 16.19
CA GLN A 288 -2.47 -22.32 14.79
C GLN A 288 -1.69 -21.36 13.89
N GLY A 289 -1.94 -20.05 14.03
CA GLY A 289 -1.23 -19.03 13.27
C GLY A 289 0.25 -18.94 13.63
N ASP A 290 0.61 -19.08 14.91
CA ASP A 290 2.02 -19.12 15.34
C ASP A 290 2.75 -20.32 14.73
N ASN A 291 2.08 -21.49 14.68
CA ASN A 291 2.61 -22.68 14.02
C ASN A 291 2.79 -22.47 12.51
N PHE A 292 1.78 -21.89 11.84
CA PHE A 292 1.85 -21.57 10.42
C PHE A 292 3.05 -20.68 10.12
N LEU A 293 3.20 -19.59 10.85
CA LEU A 293 4.31 -18.66 10.66
C LEU A 293 5.66 -19.32 10.90
N SER A 294 5.75 -20.19 11.91
CA SER A 294 6.99 -20.92 12.23
C SER A 294 7.46 -21.86 11.12
N ILE A 295 6.59 -22.19 10.17
CA ILE A 295 6.89 -23.02 9.00
C ILE A 295 7.16 -22.13 7.77
N VAL A 296 6.28 -21.19 7.48
CA VAL A 296 6.32 -20.40 6.23
C VAL A 296 7.44 -19.37 6.24
N LEU A 297 7.61 -18.63 7.34
CA LEU A 297 8.61 -17.57 7.40
C LEU A 297 10.05 -18.08 7.20
N PRO A 298 10.51 -19.20 7.79
CA PRO A 298 11.84 -19.72 7.52
C PRO A 298 12.08 -20.09 6.05
N GLU A 299 11.07 -20.60 5.34
CA GLU A 299 11.16 -20.92 3.92
C GLU A 299 11.34 -19.64 3.07
N ILE A 300 10.59 -18.60 3.37
CA ILE A 300 10.77 -17.28 2.72
C ILE A 300 12.18 -16.77 3.00
N MET A 301 12.62 -16.75 4.26
CA MET A 301 13.94 -16.26 4.66
C MET A 301 15.10 -17.06 4.07
N ALA A 302 14.88 -18.36 3.78
CA ALA A 302 15.88 -19.21 3.13
C ALA A 302 16.03 -18.93 1.63
N SER A 303 15.06 -18.30 1.00
CA SER A 303 15.01 -18.05 -0.44
C SER A 303 16.07 -17.08 -0.94
N LYS A 304 16.29 -17.04 -2.25
CA LYS A 304 17.14 -16.03 -2.89
C LYS A 304 16.46 -14.65 -2.87
N ALA A 305 15.15 -14.61 -3.06
CA ALA A 305 14.33 -13.42 -3.03
C ALA A 305 14.55 -12.62 -1.73
N TYR A 306 14.41 -13.28 -0.58
CA TYR A 306 14.67 -12.65 0.72
C TYR A 306 16.14 -12.25 0.91
N LYS A 307 17.09 -13.14 0.55
CA LYS A 307 18.54 -12.87 0.71
C LYS A 307 19.04 -11.72 -0.14
N ASN A 308 18.32 -11.36 -1.19
CA ASN A 308 18.61 -10.19 -2.01
C ASN A 308 17.90 -8.93 -1.44
N ASN A 309 18.05 -8.69 -0.15
CA ASN A 309 17.42 -7.59 0.57
C ASN A 309 15.89 -7.61 0.55
N GLY A 310 15.29 -8.79 0.47
CA GLY A 310 13.85 -8.94 0.55
C GLY A 310 13.29 -8.49 1.91
N VAL A 311 12.02 -8.24 1.95
CA VAL A 311 11.30 -7.88 3.17
C VAL A 311 10.07 -8.76 3.35
N VAL A 312 9.83 -9.20 4.57
CA VAL A 312 8.56 -9.80 4.99
C VAL A 312 7.88 -8.84 5.94
N ILE A 313 6.64 -8.51 5.65
CA ILE A 313 5.77 -7.72 6.50
C ILE A 313 4.67 -8.65 6.99
N ILE A 314 4.45 -8.68 8.31
CA ILE A 314 3.40 -9.47 8.94
C ILE A 314 2.52 -8.49 9.69
N LEU A 315 1.26 -8.41 9.27
CA LEU A 315 0.28 -7.48 9.82
C LEU A 315 -1.02 -8.20 10.14
N TRP A 316 -1.88 -7.54 10.93
CA TRP A 316 -3.23 -8.00 11.27
C TRP A 316 -4.26 -6.98 10.76
N ASP A 317 -5.39 -7.48 10.32
CA ASP A 317 -6.41 -6.70 9.61
C ASP A 317 -7.11 -5.65 10.49
N GLU A 318 -7.56 -6.05 11.67
CA GLU A 318 -8.34 -5.19 12.56
C GLU A 318 -8.13 -5.50 14.04
N THR A 319 -8.42 -4.51 14.89
CA THR A 319 -8.42 -4.70 16.34
C THR A 319 -9.67 -5.47 16.77
N GLU A 320 -9.51 -6.38 17.69
CA GLU A 320 -10.63 -7.11 18.31
C GLU A 320 -11.02 -6.45 19.64
N ASP A 321 -12.32 -6.41 19.94
CA ASP A 321 -12.91 -5.89 21.18
C ASP A 321 -12.79 -4.37 21.43
N GLY A 322 -12.23 -3.59 20.51
CA GLY A 322 -12.23 -2.13 20.65
C GLY A 322 -11.27 -1.34 19.78
N ASP A 323 -11.64 -0.10 19.49
CA ASP A 323 -10.95 0.85 18.63
C ASP A 323 -10.38 2.05 19.41
N THR A 324 -9.78 1.84 20.56
CA THR A 324 -9.13 2.93 21.29
C THR A 324 -7.61 2.82 21.19
N SER A 325 -6.89 3.89 21.48
CA SER A 325 -5.41 3.90 21.46
C SER A 325 -4.75 2.88 22.40
N SER A 326 -5.54 2.17 23.21
CA SER A 326 -5.07 1.07 24.06
C SER A 326 -5.06 -0.27 23.34
N PHE A 327 -5.71 -0.37 22.18
CA PHE A 327 -5.69 -1.52 21.30
C PHE A 327 -4.72 -1.22 20.17
N THR A 328 -3.66 -1.99 20.06
CA THR A 328 -2.68 -1.85 18.99
C THR A 328 -2.61 -3.15 18.20
N LEU A 329 -2.45 -3.06 16.90
CA LEU A 329 -2.25 -4.23 16.04
C LEU A 329 -0.78 -4.62 16.00
N PRO A 330 -0.47 -5.92 15.83
CA PRO A 330 0.88 -6.31 15.48
C PRO A 330 1.22 -5.87 14.06
N GLU A 331 2.39 -5.30 13.91
CA GLU A 331 3.04 -4.98 12.64
C GLU A 331 4.51 -5.31 12.77
N ILE A 332 5.00 -6.29 11.99
CA ILE A 332 6.35 -6.85 12.12
C ILE A 332 7.05 -6.80 10.77
N VAL A 333 8.17 -6.12 10.71
CA VAL A 333 9.04 -6.02 9.52
C VAL A 333 10.27 -6.88 9.72
N ILE A 334 10.52 -7.78 8.78
CA ILE A 334 11.68 -8.69 8.78
C ILE A 334 12.47 -8.47 7.50
N SER A 335 13.69 -7.97 7.60
CA SER A 335 14.55 -7.71 6.45
C SER A 335 16.02 -7.63 6.88
N PRO A 336 16.97 -8.01 6.02
CA PRO A 336 18.37 -7.66 6.22
C PRO A 336 18.63 -6.17 6.41
N LEU A 337 17.70 -5.33 5.95
CA LEU A 337 17.75 -3.87 6.02
C LEU A 337 16.86 -3.26 7.12
N ALA A 338 16.18 -4.07 7.93
CA ALA A 338 15.50 -3.61 9.13
C ALA A 338 16.50 -3.07 10.17
N LYS A 339 16.06 -2.22 11.10
CA LYS A 339 16.90 -1.79 12.23
C LYS A 339 17.35 -2.97 13.09
N GLY A 340 16.52 -4.01 13.17
CA GLY A 340 16.88 -5.30 13.75
C GLY A 340 16.84 -5.36 15.28
N ASN A 341 17.08 -6.55 15.82
CA ASN A 341 17.08 -6.84 17.26
C ASN A 341 15.75 -6.48 17.94
N ALA A 342 14.63 -6.77 17.26
CA ALA A 342 13.30 -6.37 17.71
C ALA A 342 13.21 -4.86 18.03
N TYR A 343 13.71 -4.02 17.13
CA TYR A 343 13.54 -2.59 17.26
C TYR A 343 12.05 -2.26 17.33
N ALA A 344 11.65 -1.54 18.38
CA ALA A 344 10.27 -1.17 18.65
C ALA A 344 10.02 0.26 18.18
N SER A 345 9.30 0.44 17.07
CA SER A 345 8.87 1.75 16.61
C SER A 345 7.68 2.24 17.42
N SER A 346 7.71 3.50 17.82
CA SER A 346 6.57 4.19 18.44
C SER A 346 5.94 5.24 17.53
N VAL A 347 6.31 5.23 16.27
CA VAL A 347 5.70 6.07 15.24
C VAL A 347 4.29 5.55 14.98
N PRO A 348 3.25 6.41 15.02
CA PRO A 348 1.89 5.99 14.69
C PRO A 348 1.77 5.54 13.23
N MET A 349 1.20 4.37 13.02
CA MET A 349 1.03 3.71 11.72
C MET A 349 -0.35 3.06 11.62
N SER A 350 -0.76 2.71 10.42
CA SER A 350 -1.99 1.99 10.07
C SER A 350 -1.81 1.32 8.70
N HIS A 351 -2.81 0.59 8.18
CA HIS A 351 -2.76 -0.03 6.84
C HIS A 351 -2.43 0.98 5.72
N SER A 352 -2.86 2.23 5.86
CA SER A 352 -2.43 3.28 4.93
C SER A 352 -0.91 3.51 4.95
N SER A 353 -0.23 3.20 6.06
CA SER A 353 1.23 3.31 6.16
C SER A 353 1.94 2.22 5.35
N ASP A 354 1.38 1.02 5.34
CA ASP A 354 1.88 -0.10 4.54
C ASP A 354 1.71 0.19 3.07
N LEU A 355 0.50 0.55 2.66
CA LEU A 355 0.19 0.90 1.29
C LEU A 355 1.09 2.03 0.78
N LYS A 356 1.26 3.10 1.56
CA LYS A 356 2.20 4.19 1.23
C LYS A 356 3.62 3.68 1.03
N THR A 357 4.08 2.83 1.93
CA THR A 357 5.42 2.24 1.85
C THR A 357 5.60 1.42 0.59
N PHE A 358 4.62 0.60 0.22
CA PHE A 358 4.67 -0.18 -1.02
C PHE A 358 4.73 0.72 -2.26
N GLU A 359 3.88 1.75 -2.30
CA GLU A 359 3.86 2.70 -3.40
C GLU A 359 5.19 3.46 -3.51
N GLU A 360 5.79 3.87 -2.39
CA GLU A 360 7.10 4.54 -2.36
C GLU A 360 8.23 3.61 -2.81
N ILE A 361 8.23 2.34 -2.39
CA ILE A 361 9.22 1.34 -2.81
C ILE A 361 9.18 1.13 -4.32
N PHE A 362 8.00 1.01 -4.90
CA PHE A 362 7.84 0.77 -6.33
C PHE A 362 7.78 2.04 -7.18
N GLY A 363 7.85 3.22 -6.54
CA GLY A 363 7.77 4.52 -7.23
C GLY A 363 6.40 4.75 -7.88
N LEU A 364 5.35 4.21 -7.28
CA LEU A 364 3.96 4.36 -7.72
C LEU A 364 3.39 5.69 -7.25
N PRO A 365 2.35 6.22 -7.92
CA PRO A 365 1.58 7.34 -7.39
C PRO A 365 0.90 6.94 -6.08
N LEU A 366 0.96 7.78 -5.05
CA LEU A 366 0.24 7.53 -3.81
C LEU A 366 -1.27 7.58 -4.08
N VAL A 367 -2.00 6.54 -3.70
CA VAL A 367 -3.46 6.54 -3.77
C VAL A 367 -4.02 7.61 -2.83
N ASN A 368 -5.10 8.23 -3.24
CA ASN A 368 -5.83 9.22 -2.44
C ASN A 368 -7.33 9.03 -2.66
N ASN A 369 -7.81 7.84 -2.38
CA ASN A 369 -9.22 7.51 -2.51
C ASN A 369 -10.04 8.22 -1.40
N PRO A 370 -11.31 8.53 -1.66
CA PRO A 370 -12.16 9.17 -0.66
C PRO A 370 -12.34 8.27 0.55
N ILE A 371 -12.10 8.81 1.74
CA ILE A 371 -12.39 8.16 3.02
C ILE A 371 -13.72 8.71 3.52
N PRO A 372 -14.68 7.87 3.91
CA PRO A 372 -15.93 8.33 4.51
C PRO A 372 -15.69 9.18 5.75
N LEU A 373 -16.47 10.24 5.91
CA LEU A 373 -16.30 11.19 7.03
C LEU A 373 -16.43 10.55 8.41
N SER A 374 -17.20 9.46 8.51
CA SER A 374 -17.35 8.67 9.75
C SER A 374 -16.06 7.97 10.16
N GLU A 375 -15.17 7.71 9.22
CA GLU A 375 -13.96 6.91 9.37
C GLU A 375 -12.68 7.74 9.33
N SER A 376 -12.81 9.03 9.01
CA SER A 376 -11.68 9.93 8.81
C SER A 376 -10.90 10.27 10.08
N ASN A 377 -11.26 9.72 11.23
CA ASN A 377 -10.69 10.19 12.48
C ASN A 377 -10.42 9.07 13.46
N VAL A 378 -9.30 8.44 13.29
CA VAL A 378 -8.78 7.53 14.26
C VAL A 378 -7.47 8.05 14.81
N PHE A 379 -6.76 7.31 15.57
CA PHE A 379 -5.59 7.63 16.34
C PHE A 379 -4.45 8.31 15.56
N ASN A 380 -4.39 8.10 14.28
CA ASN A 380 -3.71 8.95 13.32
C ASN A 380 -4.75 9.93 12.81
N ALA A 381 -4.59 11.19 13.05
CA ALA A 381 -5.58 12.22 12.72
C ALA A 381 -6.08 12.18 11.27
N TYR A 382 -5.42 11.42 10.40
CA TYR A 382 -5.76 11.24 8.99
C TYR A 382 -5.19 9.92 8.50
N ASN A 383 -6.05 9.04 8.00
CA ASN A 383 -5.66 7.78 7.37
C ASN A 383 -5.47 7.87 5.84
N ASN A 384 -5.52 9.06 5.28
CA ASN A 384 -5.19 9.23 3.87
C ASN A 384 -3.76 8.83 3.60
N VAL A 385 -3.54 7.92 2.67
CA VAL A 385 -2.21 7.37 2.32
C VAL A 385 -1.15 8.46 2.17
N PRO A 386 -1.39 9.58 1.47
CA PRO A 386 -0.39 10.64 1.37
C PRO A 386 -0.02 11.32 2.70
N LEU A 387 -0.84 11.20 3.74
CA LEU A 387 -0.71 11.95 4.99
C LEU A 387 -0.12 11.15 6.15
N VAL A 388 -0.22 9.83 6.12
CA VAL A 388 0.28 8.97 7.19
C VAL A 388 1.80 8.86 7.17
N ASN A 389 2.37 8.38 8.25
CA ASN A 389 3.75 7.95 8.27
C ASN A 389 3.91 6.66 7.44
N ASP A 390 5.02 6.51 6.76
CA ASP A 390 5.45 5.25 6.16
C ASP A 390 6.14 4.35 7.21
N LEU A 391 6.59 3.17 6.79
CA LEU A 391 7.33 2.23 7.65
C LEU A 391 8.83 2.55 7.79
N SER A 392 9.31 3.68 7.30
CA SER A 392 10.74 4.00 7.25
C SER A 392 11.43 3.97 8.62
N ASP A 393 10.68 4.27 9.72
CA ASP A 393 11.24 4.14 11.06
C ASP A 393 11.56 2.69 11.47
N MET A 394 11.05 1.70 10.79
CA MET A 394 11.39 0.29 11.05
C MET A 394 12.63 -0.20 10.29
N PHE A 395 13.11 0.55 9.33
CA PHE A 395 14.27 0.24 8.50
C PHE A 395 15.51 1.03 8.89
N GLN A 396 16.67 0.61 8.39
CA GLN A 396 17.88 1.42 8.44
C GLN A 396 17.68 2.72 7.64
N PRO A 397 18.43 3.79 7.95
CA PRO A 397 18.29 5.05 7.21
C PRO A 397 18.45 4.89 5.70
N ASP A 398 17.66 5.64 4.93
CA ASP A 398 17.66 5.69 3.46
C ASP A 398 17.34 4.34 2.78
N VAL A 399 16.59 3.47 3.43
CA VAL A 399 16.09 2.22 2.84
C VAL A 399 14.78 2.47 2.09
N ILE A 400 13.79 3.08 2.76
CA ILE A 400 12.59 3.55 2.09
C ILE A 400 12.94 4.86 1.39
N PRO A 401 12.55 5.04 0.13
CA PRO A 401 12.78 6.30 -0.56
C PRO A 401 12.13 7.44 0.20
N ALA A 402 12.91 8.47 0.48
CA ALA A 402 12.32 9.68 1.05
C ALA A 402 11.26 10.24 0.07
N PRO A 403 10.16 10.82 0.58
CA PRO A 403 9.25 11.60 -0.24
C PRO A 403 10.08 12.57 -1.11
N ALA A 404 9.66 12.73 -2.35
CA ALA A 404 10.41 13.48 -3.35
C ALA A 404 10.95 14.80 -2.80
N ASP A 405 12.25 15.04 -2.97
CA ASP A 405 12.93 16.26 -2.57
C ASP A 405 12.37 17.47 -3.33
N LEU A 406 11.33 18.08 -2.78
CA LEU A 406 10.83 19.37 -3.26
C LEU A 406 11.73 20.48 -2.73
N SER A 407 12.57 21.01 -3.59
CA SER A 407 13.40 22.15 -3.24
C SER A 407 12.63 23.46 -3.46
N VAL A 408 12.78 24.39 -2.52
CA VAL A 408 12.17 25.71 -2.58
C VAL A 408 13.26 26.77 -2.75
N SER A 409 13.05 27.67 -3.70
CA SER A 409 13.89 28.87 -3.81
C SER A 409 13.02 30.13 -3.92
N GLU A 410 13.43 31.18 -3.23
CA GLU A 410 12.65 32.40 -3.06
C GLU A 410 13.25 33.53 -3.85
N GLY A 411 12.39 34.25 -4.58
CA GLY A 411 12.74 35.50 -5.20
C GLY A 411 12.66 36.69 -4.22
N PRO A 412 13.02 37.90 -4.67
CA PRO A 412 12.95 39.10 -3.83
C PRO A 412 11.50 39.52 -3.56
N PHE A 413 11.30 40.18 -2.43
CA PHE A 413 10.05 40.88 -2.17
C PHE A 413 9.95 42.15 -3.02
N ILE A 414 8.79 42.39 -3.63
CA ILE A 414 8.49 43.54 -4.49
C ILE A 414 7.21 44.21 -4.01
N THR A 415 7.31 45.48 -3.61
CA THR A 415 6.12 46.24 -3.20
C THR A 415 5.41 46.79 -4.42
N ASP A 416 4.11 46.53 -4.54
CA ASP A 416 3.26 47.13 -5.57
C ASP A 416 3.01 48.60 -5.24
N PRO A 417 3.38 49.54 -6.13
CA PRO A 417 3.28 50.95 -5.86
C PRO A 417 1.83 51.49 -5.82
N PHE A 418 0.85 50.72 -6.28
CA PHE A 418 -0.54 51.14 -6.36
C PHE A 418 -1.38 50.71 -5.17
N ASN A 419 -1.18 49.48 -4.69
CA ASN A 419 -1.98 48.91 -3.60
C ASN A 419 -1.17 48.60 -2.35
N HIS A 420 0.14 48.84 -2.38
CA HIS A 420 1.09 48.61 -1.29
C HIS A 420 1.19 47.14 -0.83
N ASN A 421 0.64 46.20 -1.60
CA ASN A 421 0.85 44.80 -1.34
C ASN A 421 2.30 44.39 -1.68
N VAL A 422 2.82 43.48 -0.91
CA VAL A 422 4.15 42.92 -1.16
C VAL A 422 4.00 41.59 -1.88
N ARG A 423 4.70 41.41 -2.98
CA ARG A 423 4.70 40.21 -3.77
C ARG A 423 6.05 39.49 -3.68
N GLN A 424 6.02 38.20 -3.73
CA GLN A 424 7.21 37.36 -3.84
C GLN A 424 6.93 36.20 -4.78
N THR A 425 7.86 35.93 -5.66
CA THR A 425 7.82 34.75 -6.52
C THR A 425 8.65 33.64 -5.85
N VAL A 426 8.06 32.48 -5.67
CA VAL A 426 8.70 31.28 -5.12
C VAL A 426 8.72 30.20 -6.18
N TYR A 427 9.82 29.48 -6.26
CA TYR A 427 10.02 28.38 -7.19
C TYR A 427 10.10 27.07 -6.42
N ILE A 428 9.27 26.10 -6.81
CA ILE A 428 9.26 24.77 -6.25
C ILE A 428 9.72 23.81 -7.33
N SER A 429 10.82 23.13 -7.08
CA SER A 429 11.43 22.21 -8.03
C SER A 429 11.45 20.79 -7.47
N ASN A 430 11.07 19.82 -8.31
CA ASN A 430 11.32 18.42 -8.01
C ASN A 430 12.79 18.14 -8.30
N ALA A 431 13.58 17.94 -7.26
CA ALA A 431 15.01 17.61 -7.39
C ALA A 431 15.27 16.11 -7.60
N ALA A 432 14.23 15.27 -7.44
CA ALA A 432 14.33 13.83 -7.64
C ALA A 432 14.31 13.44 -9.12
N ASP A 433 14.72 12.21 -9.40
CA ASP A 433 14.66 11.60 -10.74
C ASP A 433 13.30 10.90 -11.00
N SER A 434 12.37 10.94 -10.04
CA SER A 434 11.01 10.42 -10.15
C SER A 434 9.97 11.54 -10.15
N PRO A 435 8.79 11.37 -10.76
CA PRO A 435 7.72 12.35 -10.68
C PRO A 435 7.13 12.40 -9.26
N VAL A 436 6.75 13.60 -8.84
CA VAL A 436 5.95 13.83 -7.64
C VAL A 436 4.50 13.90 -8.06
N SER A 437 3.71 12.94 -7.63
CA SER A 437 2.26 12.88 -7.88
C SER A 437 1.48 13.55 -6.75
N GLY A 438 0.28 14.02 -7.07
CA GLY A 438 -0.62 14.67 -6.12
C GLY A 438 -0.45 16.18 -6.04
N PRO A 439 -1.35 16.86 -5.34
CA PRO A 439 -1.28 18.30 -5.19
C PRO A 439 -0.01 18.69 -4.42
N VAL A 440 0.65 19.74 -4.88
CA VAL A 440 1.81 20.32 -4.20
C VAL A 440 1.36 21.63 -3.52
N PHE A 441 1.76 21.82 -2.27
CA PHE A 441 1.45 23.01 -1.49
C PHE A 441 2.74 23.67 -1.02
N LEU A 442 2.66 25.00 -0.85
CA LEU A 442 3.72 25.79 -0.23
C LEU A 442 3.18 26.33 1.10
N ALA A 443 3.64 25.81 2.22
CA ALA A 443 3.35 26.33 3.54
C ALA A 443 4.42 27.36 3.97
N LEU A 444 3.98 28.40 4.67
CA LEU A 444 4.83 29.47 5.18
C LEU A 444 4.89 29.37 6.71
N ASP A 445 5.84 28.60 7.20
CA ASP A 445 6.00 28.38 8.63
C ASP A 445 6.61 29.63 9.29
N ASN A 446 6.17 29.96 10.51
CA ASN A 446 6.64 31.11 11.26
C ASN A 446 6.53 32.45 10.52
N LEU A 447 5.46 32.62 9.72
CA LEU A 447 5.22 33.89 9.06
C LEU A 447 5.19 35.03 10.08
N SER A 448 5.99 36.06 9.82
CA SER A 448 6.12 37.21 10.71
C SER A 448 4.75 37.90 10.95
N SER A 449 4.48 38.28 12.20
CA SER A 449 3.18 38.75 12.65
C SER A 449 2.74 40.09 12.02
N ASN A 450 3.65 40.81 11.37
CA ASN A 450 3.37 42.02 10.62
C ASN A 450 2.79 41.76 9.22
N ALA A 451 2.86 40.53 8.73
CA ALA A 451 2.42 40.14 7.40
C ALA A 451 1.22 39.20 7.44
N THR A 452 0.32 39.34 6.47
CA THR A 452 -0.77 38.43 6.20
C THR A 452 -0.69 37.95 4.75
N LEU A 453 -0.72 36.66 4.52
CA LEU A 453 -0.78 36.09 3.17
C LEU A 453 -2.20 36.20 2.64
N LEU A 454 -2.38 37.06 1.60
CA LEU A 454 -3.71 37.41 1.06
C LEU A 454 -4.28 36.30 0.14
N ASN A 455 -3.43 35.56 -0.51
CA ASN A 455 -3.82 34.45 -1.40
C ASN A 455 -3.58 33.08 -0.75
N SER A 456 -3.76 32.99 0.55
CA SER A 456 -3.73 31.70 1.27
C SER A 456 -4.97 30.87 0.93
N ASP A 457 -4.76 29.59 0.64
CA ASP A 457 -5.83 28.60 0.46
C ASP A 457 -6.28 27.99 1.78
N GLY A 458 -5.54 28.22 2.86
CA GLY A 458 -5.86 27.75 4.20
C GLY A 458 -4.68 27.86 5.16
N THR A 459 -4.80 27.17 6.29
CA THR A 459 -3.72 27.02 7.26
C THR A 459 -3.51 25.54 7.58
N THR A 460 -2.26 25.16 7.79
CA THR A 460 -1.93 23.78 8.15
C THR A 460 -2.66 23.36 9.44
N GLN A 461 -3.34 22.22 9.41
CA GLN A 461 -4.07 21.70 10.56
C GLN A 461 -3.50 20.37 11.04
N ILE A 462 -2.83 19.66 10.16
CA ILE A 462 -2.35 18.29 10.33
C ILE A 462 -0.85 18.27 10.47
N LEU A 463 -0.16 18.91 9.53
CA LEU A 463 1.30 18.88 9.46
C LEU A 463 1.89 19.99 10.31
N ALA A 464 2.68 19.60 11.30
CA ALA A 464 3.37 20.56 12.17
C ALA A 464 4.45 21.34 11.39
N PRO A 465 4.64 22.64 11.66
CA PRO A 465 3.87 23.46 12.60
C PRO A 465 2.43 23.73 12.11
N VAL A 466 1.48 23.57 13.02
CA VAL A 466 0.06 23.84 12.77
C VAL A 466 -0.19 25.35 12.74
N GLY A 467 -1.10 25.79 11.86
CA GLY A 467 -1.47 27.21 11.72
C GLY A 467 -0.64 27.97 10.70
N SER A 468 0.28 27.33 9.99
CA SER A 468 1.03 27.96 8.90
C SER A 468 0.12 28.20 7.69
N PRO A 469 0.02 29.42 7.15
CA PRO A 469 -0.73 29.65 5.92
C PRO A 469 -0.06 28.93 4.74
N PHE A 470 -0.87 28.39 3.82
CA PHE A 470 -0.36 27.71 2.64
C PHE A 470 -1.05 28.17 1.35
N VAL A 471 -0.41 27.88 0.23
CA VAL A 471 -0.93 28.08 -1.13
C VAL A 471 -0.78 26.79 -1.91
N GLU A 472 -1.82 26.38 -2.62
CA GLU A 472 -1.76 25.26 -3.56
C GLU A 472 -0.99 25.64 -4.83
N VAL A 473 -0.14 24.77 -5.30
CA VAL A 473 0.75 25.01 -6.43
C VAL A 473 0.11 24.49 -7.71
N HIS A 474 -0.72 25.30 -8.32
CA HIS A 474 -1.38 24.95 -9.58
C HIS A 474 -0.42 24.94 -10.77
N GLY A 475 -0.64 24.03 -11.73
CA GLY A 475 0.17 23.95 -12.94
C GLY A 475 -0.58 23.38 -14.15
N PHE A 476 -0.17 23.81 -15.35
CA PHE A 476 -0.68 23.26 -16.60
C PHE A 476 -0.23 21.79 -16.73
N GLY A 477 -1.16 20.85 -16.84
CA GLY A 477 -0.87 19.45 -17.12
C GLY A 477 -1.14 18.45 -15.98
N GLY A 478 -2.02 18.79 -15.01
CA GLY A 478 -2.39 17.91 -13.90
C GLY A 478 -1.51 18.10 -12.67
N ASP A 479 -1.78 17.27 -11.64
CA ASP A 479 -1.14 17.39 -10.33
C ASP A 479 0.21 16.68 -10.22
N VAL A 480 0.91 16.48 -11.33
CA VAL A 480 2.22 15.84 -11.38
C VAL A 480 3.32 16.88 -11.59
N LEU A 481 4.32 16.85 -10.74
CA LEU A 481 5.57 17.59 -10.91
C LEU A 481 6.66 16.63 -11.40
N PHE A 482 6.95 16.66 -12.70
CA PHE A 482 7.92 15.76 -13.32
C PHE A 482 9.33 15.96 -12.80
N PRO A 483 10.23 14.95 -12.96
CA PRO A 483 11.64 15.09 -12.57
C PRO A 483 12.26 16.38 -13.09
N HIS A 484 12.95 17.09 -12.21
CA HIS A 484 13.64 18.35 -12.48
C HIS A 484 12.74 19.50 -13.00
N GLN A 485 11.42 19.32 -12.94
CA GLN A 485 10.48 20.36 -13.27
C GLN A 485 10.37 21.37 -12.12
N THR A 486 10.19 22.66 -12.49
CA THR A 486 9.95 23.75 -11.54
C THR A 486 8.57 24.34 -11.77
N LYS A 487 7.79 24.48 -10.70
CA LYS A 487 6.56 25.26 -10.67
C LYS A 487 6.78 26.60 -9.96
N ILE A 488 5.99 27.60 -10.34
CA ILE A 488 6.11 28.98 -9.83
C ILE A 488 4.86 29.29 -9.01
N VAL A 489 5.08 29.79 -7.80
CA VAL A 489 4.03 30.31 -6.91
C VAL A 489 4.26 31.80 -6.69
N ASN A 490 3.22 32.61 -6.83
CA ASN A 490 3.25 34.02 -6.50
C ASN A 490 2.54 34.27 -5.17
N LEU A 491 3.27 34.67 -4.17
CA LEU A 491 2.74 35.03 -2.86
C LEU A 491 2.37 36.52 -2.86
N ILE A 492 1.27 36.86 -2.22
CA ILE A 492 0.77 38.23 -2.09
C ILE A 492 0.54 38.50 -0.60
N PHE A 493 1.31 39.42 -0.06
CA PHE A 493 1.21 39.80 1.35
C PHE A 493 0.63 41.17 1.53
N GLN A 494 -0.11 41.38 2.61
CA GLN A 494 -0.40 42.65 3.19
C GLN A 494 0.55 42.89 4.37
N ASP A 495 1.28 43.97 4.36
CA ASP A 495 2.16 44.39 5.45
C ASP A 495 1.90 45.89 5.77
N PRO A 496 0.96 46.20 6.67
CA PRO A 496 0.62 47.56 7.02
C PRO A 496 1.73 48.31 7.76
N SER A 497 2.70 47.60 8.31
CA SER A 497 3.82 48.21 9.03
C SER A 497 5.04 48.48 8.15
N ALA A 498 5.05 48.00 6.92
CA ALA A 498 6.20 48.01 6.02
C ALA A 498 7.48 47.42 6.67
N GLY A 499 7.31 46.44 7.53
CA GLY A 499 8.39 45.73 8.20
C GLY A 499 9.02 44.65 7.31
N ALA A 500 10.04 43.99 7.81
CA ALA A 500 10.56 42.81 7.11
C ALA A 500 9.56 41.65 7.21
N ILE A 501 9.20 41.06 6.07
CA ILE A 501 8.43 39.83 6.00
C ILE A 501 9.41 38.68 6.08
N THR A 502 9.21 37.78 7.05
CA THR A 502 10.02 36.58 7.23
C THR A 502 9.12 35.36 7.41
N TYR A 503 9.53 34.25 6.87
CA TYR A 503 8.92 32.94 7.05
C TYR A 503 9.93 31.84 6.71
N THR A 504 9.60 30.59 6.99
CA THR A 504 10.31 29.41 6.47
C THR A 504 9.42 28.73 5.46
N ALA A 505 9.87 28.64 4.22
CA ALA A 505 9.12 27.99 3.15
C ALA A 505 9.23 26.47 3.27
N ARG A 506 8.09 25.78 3.19
CA ARG A 506 8.01 24.32 3.20
C ARG A 506 7.10 23.84 2.07
N ALA A 507 7.69 23.13 1.10
CA ALA A 507 6.91 22.46 0.07
C ALA A 507 6.38 21.14 0.60
N LEU A 508 5.11 20.86 0.32
CA LEU A 508 4.39 19.67 0.73
C LEU A 508 3.72 19.06 -0.50
N ASN A 509 3.79 17.76 -0.65
CA ASN A 509 3.06 17.02 -1.68
C ASN A 509 1.81 16.32 -1.14
N VAL A 510 1.28 16.81 -0.03
CA VAL A 510 0.13 16.29 0.68
C VAL A 510 -0.79 17.43 1.08
N THR A 511 -2.09 17.17 1.17
CA THR A 511 -3.07 18.19 1.59
C THR A 511 -2.79 18.61 3.04
N PRO A 512 -2.48 19.88 3.31
CA PRO A 512 -2.09 20.34 4.65
C PRO A 512 -3.28 20.64 5.58
N ALA A 513 -4.48 20.51 5.07
CA ALA A 513 -5.75 20.66 5.79
C ALA A 513 -6.79 19.72 5.19
N PRO A 514 -7.80 19.26 5.98
CA PRO A 514 -8.87 18.39 5.49
C PRO A 514 -9.72 19.04 4.42
#